data_e4ea81422df268337704ec209aa79580
#
_entry.id   e4ea81422df268337704ec209aa79580
#
_cell.length_a   1.000
_cell.length_b   1.000
_cell.length_c   1.000
_cell.angle_alpha   90.00
_cell.angle_beta   90.00
_cell.angle_gamma   90.00
#
_symmetry.space_group_name_H-M   'P 1'
#
loop_
_entity.id
_entity.type
_entity.pdbx_description
1 polymer ?
#
loop_
_entity_poly.entity_id
_entity_poly.type
_entity_poly.pdbx_seq_one_letter_code
_entity_poly.pdbx_strand_id
1 'polypeptide(L)'
;MKTILVVDDDKLNLSAARKVLSGEYKVIPVVRGTQVLSYLENEECDMILLDISMPEMDGFELLRKIRTMENGKDIPVIFLTADNDTETETRWFKEGA
;
A
#
# COMPACT_ATOMS: atom_id res chain seq x y z
N MET A 1 6.95 7.25 16.34
CA MET A 1 7.01 6.01 15.58
C MET A 1 6.31 6.23 14.24
N LYS A 2 6.95 5.87 13.16
CA LYS A 2 6.37 6.04 11.84
C LYS A 2 5.27 5.03 11.57
N THR A 3 4.27 5.42 10.82
CA THR A 3 3.10 4.60 10.50
C THR A 3 3.18 4.07 9.08
N ILE A 4 2.97 2.77 8.93
CA ILE A 4 2.95 2.09 7.64
C ILE A 4 1.58 1.44 7.45
N LEU A 5 0.93 1.75 6.34
CA LEU A 5 -0.26 1.02 5.90
C LEU A 5 0.21 -0.19 5.09
N VAL A 6 -0.24 -1.37 5.46
CA VAL A 6 0.05 -2.59 4.70
C VAL A 6 -1.26 -3.09 4.11
N VAL A 7 -1.35 -3.08 2.79
CA VAL A 7 -2.58 -3.40 2.06
C VAL A 7 -2.43 -4.74 1.37
N ASP A 8 -3.20 -5.73 1.82
CA ASP A 8 -3.15 -7.07 1.27
C ASP A 8 -4.46 -7.78 1.64
N ASP A 9 -5.08 -8.48 0.71
CA ASP A 9 -6.30 -9.23 0.98
C ASP A 9 -6.04 -10.54 1.72
N ASP A 10 -4.79 -10.97 1.80
CA ASP A 10 -4.39 -12.19 2.53
C ASP A 10 -3.99 -11.83 3.96
N LYS A 11 -4.81 -12.28 4.91
CA LYS A 11 -4.57 -12.00 6.33
C LYS A 11 -3.28 -12.60 6.85
N LEU A 12 -2.81 -13.69 6.27
CA LEU A 12 -1.54 -14.29 6.67
C LEU A 12 -0.38 -13.39 6.28
N ASN A 13 -0.43 -12.79 5.10
CA ASN A 13 0.59 -11.84 4.67
C ASN A 13 0.59 -10.59 5.54
N LEU A 14 -0.58 -10.10 5.91
CA LEU A 14 -0.69 -8.95 6.81
C LEU A 14 -0.09 -9.26 8.18
N SER A 15 -0.37 -10.44 8.70
CA SER A 15 0.16 -10.88 9.99
C SER A 15 1.68 -10.99 9.94
N ALA A 16 2.22 -11.54 8.86
CA ALA A 16 3.67 -11.67 8.68
C ALA A 16 4.35 -10.29 8.60
N ALA A 17 3.79 -9.39 7.83
CA ALA A 17 4.31 -8.03 7.69
C ALA A 17 4.29 -7.29 9.03
N ARG A 18 3.20 -7.42 9.77
CA ARG A 18 3.06 -6.81 11.09
C ARG A 18 4.12 -7.33 12.05
N LYS A 19 4.38 -8.63 12.03
CA LYS A 19 5.38 -9.27 12.88
C LYS A 19 6.78 -8.72 12.62
N VAL A 20 7.11 -8.53 11.35
CA VAL A 20 8.44 -8.05 10.94
C VAL A 20 8.61 -6.57 11.28
N LEU A 21 7.57 -5.76 11.09
CA LEU A 21 7.68 -4.31 11.14
C LEU A 21 7.29 -3.68 12.47
N SER A 22 6.51 -4.36 13.31
CA SER A 22 5.92 -3.75 14.51
C SER A 22 6.94 -3.34 15.58
N GLY A 23 8.17 -3.83 15.50
CA GLY A 23 9.21 -3.42 16.42
C GLY A 23 9.71 -2.01 16.21
N GLU A 24 9.59 -1.49 14.97
CA GLU A 24 10.10 -0.17 14.57
C GLU A 24 9.02 0.76 14.04
N TYR A 25 7.86 0.21 13.66
CA TYR A 25 6.81 0.97 13.00
C TYR A 25 5.44 0.63 13.55
N LYS A 26 4.54 1.60 13.50
CA LYS A 26 3.12 1.35 13.75
C LYS A 26 2.54 0.81 12.46
N VAL A 27 2.08 -0.43 12.47
CA VAL A 27 1.53 -1.09 11.27
C VAL A 27 0.02 -1.07 11.32
N ILE A 28 -0.59 -0.55 10.26
CA ILE A 28 -2.04 -0.52 10.10
C ILE A 28 -2.37 -1.52 8.99
N PRO A 29 -2.92 -2.70 9.32
CA PRO A 29 -3.29 -3.68 8.30
C PRO A 29 -4.59 -3.26 7.62
N VAL A 30 -4.63 -3.39 6.30
CA VAL A 30 -5.77 -3.01 5.48
C VAL A 30 -6.04 -4.13 4.49
N VAL A 31 -7.24 -4.65 4.46
CA VAL A 31 -7.59 -5.78 3.59
C VAL A 31 -8.21 -5.36 2.26
N ARG A 32 -8.60 -4.11 2.12
CA ARG A 32 -9.22 -3.57 0.89
C ARG A 32 -8.66 -2.21 0.55
N GLY A 33 -8.53 -1.95 -0.74
CA GLY A 33 -8.05 -0.67 -1.22
C GLY A 33 -8.90 0.52 -0.79
N THR A 34 -10.23 0.35 -0.73
CA THR A 34 -11.12 1.41 -0.30
C THR A 34 -10.86 1.86 1.13
N GLN A 35 -10.37 0.97 1.98
CA GLN A 35 -10.02 1.31 3.36
C GLN A 35 -8.80 2.25 3.43
N VAL A 36 -7.90 2.14 2.46
CA VAL A 36 -6.76 3.06 2.37
C VAL A 36 -7.25 4.48 2.17
N LEU A 37 -8.19 4.65 1.24
CA LEU A 37 -8.74 5.96 0.93
C LEU A 37 -9.48 6.56 2.13
N SER A 38 -10.27 5.74 2.82
CA SER A 38 -10.97 6.16 4.03
C SER A 38 -10.00 6.58 5.13
N TYR A 39 -8.93 5.84 5.30
CA TYR A 39 -7.91 6.17 6.29
C TYR A 39 -7.27 7.53 5.98
N LEU A 40 -6.90 7.75 4.73
CA LEU A 40 -6.22 8.97 4.31
C LEU A 40 -7.11 10.21 4.32
N GLU A 41 -8.42 10.05 4.37
CA GLU A 41 -9.33 11.20 4.50
C GLU A 41 -9.10 11.96 5.80
N ASN A 42 -8.73 11.28 6.88
CA ASN A 42 -8.64 11.87 8.21
C ASN A 42 -7.27 11.68 8.87
N GLU A 43 -6.46 10.78 8.36
CA GLU A 43 -5.19 10.40 8.98
C GLU A 43 -4.07 10.46 7.98
N GLU A 44 -2.86 10.62 8.50
CA GLU A 44 -1.65 10.57 7.71
C GLU A 44 -0.87 9.29 8.00
N CYS A 45 -0.09 8.83 7.03
CA CYS A 45 0.86 7.74 7.25
C CYS A 45 2.16 8.06 6.54
N ASP A 46 3.21 7.34 6.89
CA ASP A 46 4.56 7.60 6.37
C ASP A 46 4.91 6.77 5.15
N MET A 47 4.24 5.66 4.95
CA MET A 47 4.49 4.75 3.84
C MET A 47 3.30 3.83 3.63
N ILE A 48 3.11 3.38 2.40
CA ILE A 48 2.10 2.38 2.06
C ILE A 48 2.79 1.21 1.36
N LEU A 49 2.59 0.00 1.88
CA LEU A 49 2.99 -1.23 1.21
C LEU A 49 1.72 -1.83 0.59
N LEU A 50 1.71 -1.96 -0.72
CA LEU A 50 0.51 -2.29 -1.47
C LEU A 50 0.71 -3.56 -2.29
N ASP A 51 -0.11 -4.57 -2.05
CA ASP A 51 -0.14 -5.78 -2.85
C ASP A 51 -0.91 -5.51 -4.13
N ILE A 52 -0.29 -5.73 -5.28
CA ILE A 52 -0.90 -5.51 -6.57
C ILE A 52 -1.70 -6.71 -7.07
N SER A 53 -1.61 -7.84 -6.39
CA SER A 53 -2.29 -9.06 -6.80
C SER A 53 -3.71 -9.20 -6.25
N MET A 54 -4.25 -8.16 -5.61
CA MET A 54 -5.61 -8.20 -5.09
C MET A 54 -6.63 -8.25 -6.22
N PRO A 55 -7.54 -9.25 -6.21
CA PRO A 55 -8.47 -9.43 -7.33
C PRO A 55 -9.55 -8.36 -7.44
N GLU A 56 -9.86 -7.68 -6.34
CA GLU A 56 -10.95 -6.71 -6.29
C GLU A 56 -10.55 -5.30 -6.65
N MET A 57 -9.26 -5.01 -6.73
CA MET A 57 -8.79 -3.66 -7.01
C MET A 57 -7.44 -3.68 -7.70
N ASP A 58 -7.34 -2.88 -8.77
CA ASP A 58 -6.08 -2.62 -9.45
C ASP A 58 -5.24 -1.71 -8.57
N GLY A 59 -4.06 -2.19 -8.15
CA GLY A 59 -3.15 -1.41 -7.31
C GLY A 59 -2.70 -0.10 -7.95
N PHE A 60 -2.59 -0.09 -9.26
CA PHE A 60 -2.20 1.14 -9.97
C PHE A 60 -3.32 2.17 -9.96
N GLU A 61 -4.56 1.73 -10.09
CA GLU A 61 -5.71 2.62 -9.97
C GLU A 61 -5.81 3.19 -8.55
N LEU A 62 -5.58 2.36 -7.55
CA LEU A 62 -5.55 2.81 -6.16
C LEU A 62 -4.45 3.86 -5.95
N LEU A 63 -3.27 3.64 -6.52
CA LEU A 63 -2.18 4.61 -6.42
C LEU A 63 -2.59 5.97 -7.00
N ARG A 64 -3.25 5.97 -8.15
CA ARG A 64 -3.73 7.22 -8.76
C ARG A 64 -4.68 7.95 -7.82
N LYS A 65 -5.61 7.23 -7.21
CA LYS A 65 -6.56 7.82 -6.25
C LYS A 65 -5.86 8.38 -5.02
N ILE A 66 -4.87 7.66 -4.50
CA ILE A 66 -4.07 8.11 -3.38
C ILE A 66 -3.37 9.44 -3.72
N ARG A 67 -2.81 9.54 -4.92
CA ARG A 67 -2.08 10.74 -5.36
C ARG A 67 -2.98 11.97 -5.51
N THR A 68 -4.29 11.79 -5.61
CA THR A 68 -5.23 12.93 -5.67
C THR A 68 -5.61 13.45 -4.28
N MET A 69 -5.27 12.72 -3.23
CA MET A 69 -5.63 13.10 -1.86
C MET A 69 -4.55 13.96 -1.22
N GLU A 70 -4.94 14.90 -0.40
CA GLU A 70 -4.00 15.78 0.30
C GLU A 70 -3.01 14.98 1.15
N ASN A 71 -3.50 13.99 1.89
CA ASN A 71 -2.67 13.17 2.75
C ASN A 71 -1.96 12.03 2.00
N GLY A 72 -2.16 11.92 0.69
CA GLY A 72 -1.60 10.83 -0.10
C GLY A 72 -0.68 11.26 -1.23
N LYS A 73 -0.63 12.53 -1.55
CA LYS A 73 0.08 12.98 -2.74
C LYS A 73 1.58 12.77 -2.72
N ASP A 74 2.20 12.76 -1.55
CA ASP A 74 3.64 12.62 -1.40
C ASP A 74 4.08 11.37 -0.65
N ILE A 75 3.17 10.50 -0.25
CA ILE A 75 3.49 9.29 0.52
C ILE A 75 4.23 8.29 -0.36
N PRO A 76 5.38 7.75 0.08
CA PRO A 76 6.01 6.64 -0.63
C PRO A 76 5.10 5.42 -0.67
N VAL A 77 4.90 4.88 -1.86
CA VAL A 77 4.12 3.66 -2.06
C VAL A 77 5.02 2.60 -2.66
N ILE A 78 5.14 1.46 -1.98
CA ILE A 78 5.93 0.34 -2.44
C ILE A 78 4.99 -0.80 -2.79
N PHE A 79 5.10 -1.29 -4.02
CA PHE A 79 4.32 -2.44 -4.44
C PHE A 79 4.98 -3.74 -3.98
N LEU A 80 4.16 -4.62 -3.42
CA LEU A 80 4.57 -5.96 -3.06
C LEU A 80 4.04 -6.91 -4.13
N THR A 81 4.92 -7.70 -4.72
CA THR A 81 4.52 -8.69 -5.69
C THR A 81 5.36 -9.96 -5.51
N ALA A 82 4.72 -11.10 -5.72
CA ALA A 82 5.41 -12.37 -5.77
C ALA A 82 6.06 -12.61 -7.14
N ASP A 83 5.69 -11.85 -8.15
CA ASP A 83 6.18 -11.98 -9.51
C ASP A 83 7.26 -10.96 -9.81
N ASN A 84 8.36 -11.44 -10.41
CA ASN A 84 9.42 -10.58 -10.93
C ASN A 84 9.13 -10.23 -12.39
N ASP A 85 7.94 -9.73 -12.64
CA ASP A 85 7.52 -9.37 -13.98
C ASP A 85 8.09 -8.01 -14.36
N THR A 86 8.93 -7.99 -15.38
CA THR A 86 9.57 -6.77 -15.88
C THR A 86 8.54 -5.74 -16.33
N GLU A 87 7.46 -6.20 -16.95
CA GLU A 87 6.38 -5.32 -17.39
C GLU A 87 5.73 -4.62 -16.21
N THR A 88 5.50 -5.34 -15.13
CA THR A 88 4.93 -4.78 -13.90
C THR A 88 5.87 -3.74 -13.29
N GLU A 89 7.17 -4.02 -13.25
CA GLU A 89 8.17 -3.08 -12.76
C GLU A 89 8.16 -1.79 -13.58
N THR A 90 8.11 -1.91 -14.90
CA THR A 90 8.07 -0.76 -15.80
C THR A 90 6.82 0.08 -15.52
N ARG A 91 5.69 -0.57 -15.31
CA ARG A 91 4.44 0.11 -14.99
C ARG A 91 4.52 0.86 -13.66
N TRP A 92 5.20 0.29 -12.67
CA TRP A 92 5.38 0.96 -11.39
C TRP A 92 6.09 2.31 -11.55
N PHE A 93 7.16 2.34 -12.34
CA PHE A 93 7.88 3.58 -12.60
C PHE A 93 6.97 4.62 -13.24
N LYS A 94 6.16 4.21 -14.21
CA LYS A 94 5.26 5.12 -14.90
C LYS A 94 4.16 5.66 -13.99
N GLU A 95 3.71 4.88 -13.03
CA GLU A 95 2.66 5.28 -12.10
C GLU A 95 3.21 6.01 -10.86
N GLY A 96 4.50 6.17 -10.74
CA GLY A 96 5.12 6.96 -9.68
C GLY A 96 5.26 6.26 -8.34
N ALA A 97 5.35 4.96 -8.35
CA ALA A 97 5.56 4.19 -7.12
C ALA A 97 7.03 4.08 -6.78
#